data_73d6fe98a08f3daca94cb0b454b1b838
#
_entry.id   73d6fe98a08f3daca94cb0b454b1b838
#
_cell.length_a   1.000
_cell.length_b   1.000
_cell.length_c   1.000
_cell.angle_alpha   90.00
_cell.angle_beta   90.00
_cell.angle_gamma   90.00
#
_symmetry.space_group_name_H-M   'P 1'
#
loop_
_entity.id
_entity.type
_entity.pdbx_description
1 polymer ?
#
loop_
_entity_poly.entity_id
_entity_poly.type
_entity_poly.pdbx_seq_one_letter_code
_entity_poly.pdbx_strand_id
1 'polypeptide(L)'
;MKRIIRHIPSLLLGACFVASGWLKGVDPYGTSLKLSEYFRVWGWSGFVADHPLAWSVCLCAGELCLGLLLLSGVFRKAVAWGTVAVMSAFTALTAWLAFSPVGLSVQDCGCFGEAFTLGHGATLLKNVVLWALAVWHLWVVRTESWHGLKGWRTTACCAVFSLAVPLYSAVWLPPVDFLPFGRGAALSAVPGFGVYDGRYEEVTDSLMEVSGSKPLVAVVSRRELTADDLRKLSGLRAEAGAGRISFCLWTLPGLNGGAGMDVFYTDEVTLKSLLRAEVGFMVVDGGIVRAKRNLSVFRPARFGRSVMVGEMTEEDAGLPGRYGVCVLAGLAVMVWVRRKETEGGR
;
A
#
# COMPACT_ATOMS: atom_id res chain seq x y z
N MET A 1 9.28 2.07 39.48
CA MET A 1 10.25 1.52 38.52
C MET A 1 9.85 0.13 38.00
N LYS A 2 9.66 -0.91 38.81
CA LYS A 2 9.35 -2.28 38.33
C LYS A 2 8.09 -2.39 37.45
N ARG A 3 7.04 -1.59 37.66
CA ARG A 3 5.83 -1.57 36.82
C ARG A 3 6.09 -1.01 35.42
N ILE A 4 6.91 0.04 35.29
CA ILE A 4 7.23 0.68 34.00
C ILE A 4 8.04 -0.28 33.12
N ILE A 5 9.09 -0.90 33.68
CA ILE A 5 9.96 -1.85 32.99
C ILE A 5 9.15 -3.01 32.38
N ARG A 6 8.08 -3.44 33.03
CA ARG A 6 7.18 -4.51 32.59
C ARG A 6 6.39 -4.18 31.32
N HIS A 7 6.16 -2.88 31.03
CA HIS A 7 5.41 -2.44 29.84
C HIS A 7 6.29 -2.03 28.67
N ILE A 8 7.60 -1.83 28.87
CA ILE A 8 8.53 -1.41 27.83
C ILE A 8 8.49 -2.33 26.61
N PRO A 9 8.57 -3.68 26.75
CA PRO A 9 8.56 -4.55 25.59
C PRO A 9 7.28 -4.44 24.76
N SER A 10 6.10 -4.39 25.43
CA SER A 10 4.83 -4.28 24.70
C SER A 10 4.66 -2.92 23.99
N LEU A 11 5.19 -1.84 24.56
CA LEU A 11 5.17 -0.52 23.95
C LEU A 11 6.08 -0.45 22.72
N LEU A 12 7.32 -0.95 22.82
CA LEU A 12 8.27 -0.95 21.71
C LEU A 12 7.79 -1.86 20.57
N LEU A 13 7.37 -3.08 20.89
CA LEU A 13 6.81 -4.02 19.91
C LEU A 13 5.55 -3.45 19.28
N GLY A 14 4.63 -2.93 20.09
CA GLY A 14 3.38 -2.35 19.60
C GLY A 14 3.62 -1.16 18.67
N ALA A 15 4.51 -0.25 19.02
CA ALA A 15 4.89 0.87 18.17
C ALA A 15 5.52 0.40 16.84
N CYS A 16 6.42 -0.58 16.90
CA CYS A 16 7.05 -1.14 15.70
C CYS A 16 6.05 -1.84 14.78
N PHE A 17 5.14 -2.67 15.32
CA PHE A 17 4.10 -3.34 14.55
C PHE A 17 3.07 -2.36 13.97
N VAL A 18 2.68 -1.32 14.73
CA VAL A 18 1.81 -0.25 14.21
C VAL A 18 2.48 0.48 13.06
N ALA A 19 3.73 0.90 13.22
CA ALA A 19 4.46 1.58 12.16
C ALA A 19 4.62 0.71 10.90
N SER A 20 5.05 -0.56 11.07
CA SER A 20 5.22 -1.51 9.98
C SER A 20 3.89 -1.81 9.26
N GLY A 21 2.86 -2.18 10.02
CA GLY A 21 1.54 -2.50 9.48
C GLY A 21 0.84 -1.30 8.83
N TRP A 22 1.07 -0.09 9.38
CA TRP A 22 0.59 1.15 8.80
C TRP A 22 1.25 1.47 7.46
N LEU A 23 2.58 1.52 7.42
CA LEU A 23 3.33 1.86 6.20
C LEU A 23 3.02 0.87 5.05
N LYS A 24 2.97 -0.43 5.36
CA LYS A 24 2.52 -1.45 4.39
C LYS A 24 1.04 -1.33 4.05
N GLY A 25 0.20 -1.00 5.02
CA GLY A 25 -1.25 -0.84 4.83
C GLY A 25 -1.63 0.39 3.99
N VAL A 26 -0.77 1.42 3.98
CA VAL A 26 -0.93 2.57 3.07
C VAL A 26 -0.64 2.18 1.62
N ASP A 27 0.32 1.28 1.36
CA ASP A 27 0.61 0.71 0.03
C ASP A 27 0.58 -0.83 0.06
N PRO A 28 -0.59 -1.46 0.20
CA PRO A 28 -0.70 -2.92 0.19
C PRO A 28 -0.36 -3.50 -1.18
N TYR A 29 -0.44 -2.71 -2.24
CA TYR A 29 -0.08 -3.13 -3.58
C TYR A 29 1.44 -3.34 -3.68
N GLY A 30 2.27 -2.43 -3.18
CA GLY A 30 3.72 -2.61 -3.09
C GLY A 30 4.10 -3.87 -2.29
N THR A 31 3.42 -4.09 -1.15
CA THR A 31 3.59 -5.33 -0.38
C THR A 31 3.17 -6.58 -1.18
N SER A 32 2.13 -6.51 -2.00
CA SER A 32 1.69 -7.64 -2.85
C SER A 32 2.72 -8.00 -3.92
N LEU A 33 3.44 -7.02 -4.46
CA LEU A 33 4.53 -7.27 -5.42
C LEU A 33 5.68 -8.04 -4.76
N LYS A 34 6.03 -7.71 -3.52
CA LYS A 34 7.03 -8.47 -2.75
C LYS A 34 6.58 -9.89 -2.44
N LEU A 35 5.31 -10.09 -2.08
CA LEU A 35 4.76 -11.43 -1.88
C LEU A 35 4.80 -12.25 -3.18
N SER A 36 4.46 -11.64 -4.32
CA SER A 36 4.56 -12.31 -5.63
C SER A 36 5.99 -12.73 -5.95
N GLU A 37 6.98 -11.89 -5.59
CA GLU A 37 8.40 -12.22 -5.74
C GLU A 37 8.79 -13.44 -4.89
N TYR A 38 8.35 -13.49 -3.62
CA TYR A 38 8.58 -14.67 -2.77
C TYR A 38 7.89 -15.92 -3.30
N PHE A 39 6.63 -15.83 -3.72
CA PHE A 39 5.90 -16.97 -4.27
C PHE A 39 6.59 -17.53 -5.51
N ARG A 40 7.07 -16.66 -6.40
CA ARG A 40 7.85 -17.05 -7.58
C ARG A 40 9.16 -17.76 -7.20
N VAL A 41 9.90 -17.20 -6.26
CA VAL A 41 11.19 -17.76 -5.81
C VAL A 41 11.00 -19.11 -5.13
N TRP A 42 9.90 -19.30 -4.39
CA TRP A 42 9.57 -20.57 -3.74
C TRP A 42 8.87 -21.57 -4.67
N GLY A 43 8.60 -21.20 -5.91
CA GLY A 43 7.90 -22.05 -6.88
C GLY A 43 6.44 -22.31 -6.52
N TRP A 44 5.81 -21.42 -5.74
CA TRP A 44 4.39 -21.56 -5.40
C TRP A 44 3.51 -21.18 -6.58
N SER A 45 2.40 -21.91 -6.74
CA SER A 45 1.42 -21.70 -7.81
C SER A 45 0.00 -21.91 -7.30
N GLY A 46 -1.00 -21.64 -8.16
CA GLY A 46 -2.41 -21.75 -7.80
C GLY A 46 -2.89 -20.66 -6.88
N PHE A 47 -3.94 -20.95 -6.11
CA PHE A 47 -4.69 -19.96 -5.33
C PHE A 47 -3.81 -18.98 -4.51
N VAL A 48 -2.71 -19.45 -3.93
CA VAL A 48 -1.83 -18.60 -3.12
C VAL A 48 -1.11 -17.57 -3.99
N ALA A 49 -0.51 -18.02 -5.11
CA ALA A 49 0.24 -17.16 -6.02
C ALA A 49 -0.67 -16.24 -6.86
N ASP A 50 -1.91 -16.64 -7.10
CA ASP A 50 -2.87 -15.89 -7.92
C ASP A 50 -3.53 -14.72 -7.16
N HIS A 51 -3.43 -14.69 -5.81
CA HIS A 51 -4.09 -13.68 -4.99
C HIS A 51 -3.14 -12.90 -4.06
N PRO A 52 -2.00 -12.38 -4.55
CA PRO A 52 -0.99 -11.75 -3.68
C PRO A 52 -1.50 -10.48 -2.99
N LEU A 53 -2.42 -9.73 -3.62
CA LEU A 53 -3.02 -8.54 -3.01
C LEU A 53 -3.89 -8.89 -1.80
N ALA A 54 -4.66 -9.98 -1.86
CA ALA A 54 -5.47 -10.43 -0.72
C ALA A 54 -4.57 -10.83 0.46
N TRP A 55 -3.50 -11.57 0.22
CA TRP A 55 -2.51 -11.91 1.24
C TRP A 55 -1.81 -10.69 1.82
N SER A 56 -1.48 -9.71 0.97
CA SER A 56 -0.91 -8.44 1.41
C SER A 56 -1.85 -7.69 2.34
N VAL A 57 -3.13 -7.54 1.98
CA VAL A 57 -4.15 -6.90 2.84
C VAL A 57 -4.25 -7.62 4.18
N CYS A 58 -4.29 -8.97 4.19
CA CYS A 58 -4.33 -9.75 5.43
C CYS A 58 -3.07 -9.56 6.29
N LEU A 59 -1.90 -9.55 5.68
CA LEU A 59 -0.62 -9.34 6.38
C LEU A 59 -0.55 -7.94 7.01
N CYS A 60 -0.85 -6.89 6.24
CA CYS A 60 -0.84 -5.51 6.73
C CYS A 60 -1.86 -5.31 7.87
N ALA A 61 -3.08 -5.82 7.69
CA ALA A 61 -4.12 -5.77 8.71
C ALA A 61 -3.72 -6.55 9.98
N GLY A 62 -3.15 -7.74 9.82
CA GLY A 62 -2.67 -8.57 10.92
C GLY A 62 -1.56 -7.90 11.75
N GLU A 63 -0.56 -7.32 11.07
CA GLU A 63 0.52 -6.58 11.75
C GLU A 63 -0.03 -5.36 12.50
N LEU A 64 -0.85 -4.54 11.84
CA LEU A 64 -1.44 -3.35 12.44
C LEU A 64 -2.33 -3.73 13.64
N CYS A 65 -3.17 -4.75 13.50
CA CYS A 65 -4.02 -5.25 14.57
C CYS A 65 -3.18 -5.74 15.77
N LEU A 66 -2.16 -6.54 15.52
CA LEU A 66 -1.28 -7.05 16.57
C LEU A 66 -0.58 -5.90 17.33
N GLY A 67 -0.11 -4.88 16.61
CA GLY A 67 0.48 -3.68 17.21
C GLY A 67 -0.52 -2.92 18.10
N LEU A 68 -1.73 -2.70 17.62
CA LEU A 68 -2.79 -2.03 18.39
C LEU A 68 -3.21 -2.83 19.62
N LEU A 69 -3.29 -4.16 19.51
CA LEU A 69 -3.59 -5.04 20.66
C LEU A 69 -2.48 -5.02 21.71
N LEU A 70 -1.20 -5.01 21.30
CA LEU A 70 -0.06 -4.83 22.20
C LEU A 70 -0.14 -3.51 22.98
N LEU A 71 -0.48 -2.41 22.30
CA LEU A 71 -0.60 -1.10 22.91
C LEU A 71 -1.84 -0.99 23.82
N SER A 72 -2.96 -1.58 23.41
CA SER A 72 -4.20 -1.57 24.19
C SER A 72 -4.13 -2.42 25.45
N GLY A 73 -3.24 -3.41 25.50
CA GLY A 73 -3.08 -4.32 26.62
C GLY A 73 -4.27 -5.26 26.86
N VAL A 74 -5.10 -5.53 25.83
CA VAL A 74 -6.15 -6.56 25.87
C VAL A 74 -5.58 -7.93 25.53
N PHE A 75 -6.17 -8.99 26.06
CA PHE A 75 -5.74 -10.39 25.80
C PHE A 75 -4.22 -10.62 25.84
N ARG A 76 -3.52 -9.95 26.75
CA ARG A 76 -2.06 -9.84 26.81
C ARG A 76 -1.32 -11.15 26.56
N LYS A 77 -1.81 -12.26 27.15
CA LYS A 77 -1.18 -13.58 27.00
C LYS A 77 -1.33 -14.14 25.58
N ALA A 78 -2.54 -14.07 24.99
CA ALA A 78 -2.77 -14.53 23.63
C ALA A 78 -2.01 -13.67 22.62
N VAL A 79 -2.04 -12.34 22.80
CA VAL A 79 -1.32 -11.38 21.96
C VAL A 79 0.19 -11.61 22.05
N ALA A 80 0.75 -11.90 23.23
CA ALA A 80 2.17 -12.20 23.39
C ALA A 80 2.57 -13.49 22.65
N TRP A 81 1.77 -14.55 22.71
CA TRP A 81 2.01 -15.76 21.93
C TRP A 81 1.95 -15.50 20.43
N GLY A 82 0.92 -14.77 19.97
CA GLY A 82 0.81 -14.35 18.57
C GLY A 82 2.02 -13.53 18.11
N THR A 83 2.49 -12.61 18.96
CA THR A 83 3.67 -11.78 18.66
C THR A 83 4.94 -12.64 18.52
N VAL A 84 5.17 -13.61 19.41
CA VAL A 84 6.31 -14.52 19.30
C VAL A 84 6.22 -15.34 18.02
N ALA A 85 5.04 -15.87 17.69
CA ALA A 85 4.84 -16.67 16.47
C ALA A 85 5.14 -15.85 15.19
N VAL A 86 4.59 -14.64 15.10
CA VAL A 86 4.82 -13.73 13.96
C VAL A 86 6.28 -13.31 13.86
N MET A 87 6.90 -12.93 14.99
CA MET A 87 8.31 -12.55 15.00
C MET A 87 9.24 -13.73 14.69
N SER A 88 8.89 -14.96 15.07
CA SER A 88 9.65 -16.15 14.68
C SER A 88 9.59 -16.37 13.17
N ALA A 89 8.41 -16.23 12.55
CA ALA A 89 8.26 -16.34 11.11
C ALA A 89 9.06 -15.26 10.37
N PHE A 90 8.99 -13.99 10.81
CA PHE A 90 9.74 -12.90 10.18
C PHE A 90 11.26 -13.04 10.38
N THR A 91 11.70 -13.51 11.55
CA THR A 91 13.13 -13.74 11.79
C THR A 91 13.65 -14.90 10.93
N ALA A 92 12.88 -15.98 10.80
CA ALA A 92 13.22 -17.09 9.92
C ALA A 92 13.29 -16.65 8.45
N LEU A 93 12.31 -15.86 7.97
CA LEU A 93 12.31 -15.30 6.62
C LEU A 93 13.54 -14.42 6.38
N THR A 94 13.86 -13.50 7.29
CA THR A 94 15.01 -12.60 7.13
C THR A 94 16.34 -13.31 7.29
N ALA A 95 16.42 -14.38 8.06
CA ALA A 95 17.59 -15.24 8.11
C ALA A 95 17.78 -15.97 6.77
N TRP A 96 16.70 -16.50 6.18
CA TRP A 96 16.75 -17.10 4.85
C TRP A 96 17.21 -16.08 3.78
N LEU A 97 16.68 -14.84 3.79
CA LEU A 97 17.10 -13.77 2.89
C LEU A 97 18.60 -13.43 3.05
N ALA A 98 19.13 -13.45 4.28
CA ALA A 98 20.51 -13.06 4.57
C ALA A 98 21.53 -14.16 4.23
N PHE A 99 21.14 -15.43 4.29
CA PHE A 99 22.10 -16.57 4.19
C PHE A 99 21.87 -17.48 2.98
N SER A 100 20.69 -17.44 2.33
CA SER A 100 20.41 -18.24 1.14
C SER A 100 20.90 -17.54 -0.12
N PRO A 101 21.61 -18.21 -1.04
CA PRO A 101 21.98 -17.65 -2.34
C PRO A 101 20.77 -17.16 -3.15
N VAL A 102 19.65 -17.87 -3.03
CA VAL A 102 18.38 -17.50 -3.68
C VAL A 102 17.73 -16.30 -2.96
N GLY A 103 17.82 -16.27 -1.62
CA GLY A 103 17.32 -15.14 -0.83
C GLY A 103 18.04 -13.83 -1.13
N LEU A 104 19.34 -13.89 -1.40
CA LEU A 104 20.15 -12.73 -1.77
C LEU A 104 19.77 -12.12 -3.13
N SER A 105 19.05 -12.83 -3.99
CA SER A 105 18.53 -12.29 -5.26
C SER A 105 17.31 -11.39 -5.06
N VAL A 106 16.65 -11.45 -3.90
CA VAL A 106 15.55 -10.57 -3.50
C VAL A 106 16.15 -9.28 -2.92
N GLN A 107 15.84 -8.13 -3.48
CA GLN A 107 16.52 -6.86 -3.13
C GLN A 107 16.37 -6.46 -1.66
N ASP A 108 15.18 -6.62 -1.08
CA ASP A 108 14.86 -6.28 0.31
C ASP A 108 13.71 -7.14 0.86
N CYS A 109 13.49 -7.12 2.18
CA CYS A 109 12.43 -7.90 2.82
C CYS A 109 11.04 -7.23 2.77
N GLY A 110 10.92 -5.98 2.33
CA GLY A 110 9.66 -5.23 2.34
C GLY A 110 9.08 -4.96 3.73
N CYS A 111 9.88 -5.02 4.81
CA CYS A 111 9.39 -4.90 6.19
C CYS A 111 8.65 -3.58 6.49
N PHE A 112 8.99 -2.50 5.79
CA PHE A 112 8.37 -1.17 5.91
C PHE A 112 7.74 -0.70 4.60
N GLY A 113 7.36 -1.63 3.72
CA GLY A 113 6.86 -1.30 2.38
C GLY A 113 7.93 -0.56 1.56
N GLU A 114 7.50 0.37 0.73
CA GLU A 114 8.36 1.21 -0.11
C GLU A 114 8.94 2.44 0.61
N ALA A 115 8.49 2.71 1.86
CA ALA A 115 8.91 3.91 2.59
C ALA A 115 10.38 3.85 3.03
N PHE A 116 10.88 2.66 3.38
CA PHE A 116 12.26 2.44 3.82
C PHE A 116 12.77 1.07 3.36
N THR A 117 13.90 1.08 2.68
CA THR A 117 14.63 -0.14 2.33
C THR A 117 15.79 -0.35 3.31
N LEU A 118 15.87 -1.54 3.90
CA LEU A 118 16.94 -1.96 4.79
C LEU A 118 17.68 -3.15 4.18
N GLY A 119 19.00 -3.12 4.21
CA GLY A 119 19.81 -4.27 3.80
C GLY A 119 19.52 -5.50 4.66
N HIS A 120 19.77 -6.69 4.11
CA HIS A 120 19.45 -8.00 4.74
C HIS A 120 20.01 -8.15 6.16
N GLY A 121 21.27 -7.77 6.39
CA GLY A 121 21.91 -7.86 7.71
C GLY A 121 21.26 -6.95 8.76
N ALA A 122 20.97 -5.70 8.40
CA ALA A 122 20.30 -4.75 9.30
C ALA A 122 18.87 -5.21 9.63
N THR A 123 18.17 -5.77 8.65
CA THR A 123 16.81 -6.29 8.81
C THR A 123 16.81 -7.52 9.73
N LEU A 124 17.75 -8.45 9.55
CA LEU A 124 17.89 -9.61 10.41
C LEU A 124 18.19 -9.20 11.85
N LEU A 125 19.17 -8.31 12.06
CA LEU A 125 19.51 -7.81 13.40
C LEU A 125 18.31 -7.18 14.09
N LYS A 126 17.57 -6.31 13.38
CA LYS A 126 16.33 -5.72 13.90
C LYS A 126 15.33 -6.80 14.32
N ASN A 127 15.09 -7.79 13.46
CA ASN A 127 14.11 -8.85 13.74
C ASN A 127 14.54 -9.76 14.92
N VAL A 128 15.82 -10.07 15.06
CA VAL A 128 16.35 -10.81 16.23
C VAL A 128 16.11 -10.02 17.53
N VAL A 129 16.38 -8.71 17.53
CA VAL A 129 16.12 -7.84 18.69
C VAL A 129 14.63 -7.80 19.03
N LEU A 130 13.75 -7.62 18.03
CA LEU A 130 12.30 -7.61 18.24
C LEU A 130 11.78 -8.99 18.70
N TRP A 131 12.34 -10.07 18.19
CA TRP A 131 12.03 -11.43 18.63
C TRP A 131 12.41 -11.65 20.11
N ALA A 132 13.60 -11.22 20.51
CA ALA A 132 14.03 -11.30 21.91
C ALA A 132 13.11 -10.48 22.83
N LEU A 133 12.68 -9.27 22.39
CA LEU A 133 11.69 -8.47 23.11
C LEU A 133 10.33 -9.17 23.20
N ALA A 134 9.89 -9.89 22.14
CA ALA A 134 8.64 -10.64 22.14
C ALA A 134 8.69 -11.81 23.13
N VAL A 135 9.78 -12.53 23.15
CA VAL A 135 10.02 -13.62 24.15
C VAL A 135 10.05 -13.05 25.56
N TRP A 136 10.73 -11.93 25.78
CA TRP A 136 10.72 -11.25 27.08
C TRP A 136 9.31 -10.81 27.48
N HIS A 137 8.54 -10.21 26.57
CA HIS A 137 7.15 -9.85 26.84
C HIS A 137 6.31 -11.07 27.23
N LEU A 138 6.41 -12.16 26.49
CA LEU A 138 5.72 -13.42 26.80
C LEU A 138 6.12 -13.94 28.19
N TRP A 139 7.41 -13.93 28.52
CA TRP A 139 7.89 -14.35 29.83
C TRP A 139 7.28 -13.50 30.96
N VAL A 140 7.15 -12.20 30.76
CA VAL A 140 6.54 -11.27 31.74
C VAL A 140 5.05 -11.56 31.96
N VAL A 141 4.29 -11.88 30.90
CA VAL A 141 2.83 -12.04 30.98
C VAL A 141 2.38 -13.50 31.16
N ARG A 142 3.28 -14.48 31.10
CA ARG A 142 2.94 -15.92 31.18
C ARG A 142 2.19 -16.33 32.45
N THR A 143 2.45 -15.63 33.55
CA THR A 143 1.84 -15.90 34.86
C THR A 143 0.51 -15.15 35.07
N GLU A 144 0.11 -14.28 34.13
CA GLU A 144 -1.16 -13.58 34.23
C GLU A 144 -2.32 -14.53 34.00
N SER A 145 -3.42 -14.33 34.76
CA SER A 145 -4.63 -15.11 34.57
C SER A 145 -5.28 -14.78 33.21
N TRP A 146 -5.91 -15.78 32.64
CA TRP A 146 -6.72 -15.60 31.43
C TRP A 146 -8.02 -14.85 31.78
N HIS A 147 -8.18 -13.63 31.32
CA HIS A 147 -9.32 -12.77 31.67
C HIS A 147 -10.48 -12.92 30.68
N GLY A 148 -10.89 -14.11 30.34
CA GLY A 148 -12.10 -14.37 29.54
C GLY A 148 -12.29 -13.40 28.33
N LEU A 149 -13.54 -13.02 28.02
CA LEU A 149 -13.86 -12.15 26.90
C LEU A 149 -13.80 -10.63 27.25
N LYS A 150 -13.21 -10.23 28.38
CA LYS A 150 -13.02 -8.81 28.68
C LYS A 150 -12.06 -8.18 27.67
N GLY A 151 -12.53 -7.18 26.93
CA GLY A 151 -11.74 -6.50 25.89
C GLY A 151 -12.13 -6.89 24.46
N TRP A 152 -13.17 -7.71 24.26
CA TRP A 152 -13.61 -8.13 22.92
C TRP A 152 -14.02 -6.96 22.02
N ARG A 153 -14.67 -5.91 22.59
CA ARG A 153 -15.06 -4.70 21.84
C ARG A 153 -13.85 -3.94 21.35
N THR A 154 -12.84 -3.75 22.21
CA THR A 154 -11.56 -3.14 21.82
C THR A 154 -10.90 -3.97 20.73
N THR A 155 -10.86 -5.29 20.85
CA THR A 155 -10.29 -6.18 19.85
C THR A 155 -11.04 -6.07 18.51
N ALA A 156 -12.37 -6.05 18.52
CA ALA A 156 -13.17 -5.86 17.32
C ALA A 156 -12.89 -4.50 16.66
N CYS A 157 -12.81 -3.41 17.43
CA CYS A 157 -12.46 -2.09 16.91
C CYS A 157 -11.06 -2.09 16.29
N CYS A 158 -10.06 -2.70 16.95
CA CYS A 158 -8.71 -2.83 16.40
C CYS A 158 -8.71 -3.62 15.08
N ALA A 159 -9.42 -4.74 15.03
CA ALA A 159 -9.51 -5.57 13.82
C ALA A 159 -10.18 -4.84 12.66
N VAL A 160 -11.33 -4.19 12.89
CA VAL A 160 -12.05 -3.41 11.86
C VAL A 160 -11.20 -2.26 11.35
N PHE A 161 -10.58 -1.49 12.25
CA PHE A 161 -9.71 -0.38 11.87
C PHE A 161 -8.49 -0.88 11.07
N SER A 162 -7.83 -1.93 11.54
CA SER A 162 -6.65 -2.51 10.89
C SER A 162 -6.94 -3.08 9.50
N LEU A 163 -8.13 -3.60 9.28
CA LEU A 163 -8.57 -4.07 7.97
C LEU A 163 -8.97 -2.91 7.05
N ALA A 164 -9.63 -1.89 7.60
CA ALA A 164 -10.10 -0.74 6.82
C ALA A 164 -8.96 0.03 6.14
N VAL A 165 -7.79 0.15 6.80
CA VAL A 165 -6.62 0.88 6.29
C VAL A 165 -6.10 0.28 4.96
N PRO A 166 -5.62 -0.98 4.92
CA PRO A 166 -5.11 -1.56 3.68
C PRO A 166 -6.21 -1.79 2.64
N LEU A 167 -7.43 -2.09 3.05
CA LEU A 167 -8.55 -2.27 2.13
C LEU A 167 -8.91 -0.98 1.40
N TYR A 168 -8.93 0.15 2.12
CA TYR A 168 -9.11 1.47 1.51
C TYR A 168 -8.04 1.72 0.44
N SER A 169 -6.76 1.55 0.78
CA SER A 169 -5.65 1.80 -0.14
C SER A 169 -5.62 0.84 -1.33
N ALA A 170 -6.01 -0.42 -1.15
CA ALA A 170 -6.10 -1.40 -2.22
C ALA A 170 -7.19 -1.03 -3.24
N VAL A 171 -8.30 -0.43 -2.79
CA VAL A 171 -9.44 -0.07 -3.66
C VAL A 171 -9.26 1.29 -4.32
N TRP A 172 -8.89 2.34 -3.54
CA TRP A 172 -8.85 3.74 -4.02
C TRP A 172 -7.46 4.29 -4.32
N LEU A 173 -6.42 3.49 -4.28
CA LEU A 173 -5.00 3.86 -4.32
C LEU A 173 -4.47 4.43 -2.99
N PRO A 174 -3.15 4.38 -2.80
CA PRO A 174 -2.52 4.94 -1.61
C PRO A 174 -2.87 6.40 -1.37
N PRO A 175 -3.37 6.77 -0.18
CA PRO A 175 -3.64 8.17 0.16
C PRO A 175 -2.36 8.99 0.31
N VAL A 176 -1.26 8.34 0.69
CA VAL A 176 0.10 8.89 0.70
C VAL A 176 0.91 8.09 -0.31
N ASP A 177 1.44 8.77 -1.31
CA ASP A 177 2.20 8.15 -2.39
C ASP A 177 3.70 8.32 -2.12
N PHE A 178 4.38 7.22 -1.76
CA PHE A 178 5.82 7.20 -1.51
C PHE A 178 6.65 6.95 -2.79
N LEU A 179 5.99 6.83 -3.94
CA LEU A 179 6.64 6.52 -5.20
C LEU A 179 7.27 7.75 -5.84
N PRO A 180 8.31 7.56 -6.68
CA PRO A 180 8.95 8.66 -7.41
C PRO A 180 7.97 9.47 -8.27
N PHE A 181 6.95 8.81 -8.81
CA PHE A 181 5.90 9.42 -9.62
C PHE A 181 4.67 9.84 -8.79
N GLY A 182 4.87 10.17 -7.52
CA GLY A 182 3.81 10.62 -6.63
C GLY A 182 3.08 11.85 -7.13
N ARG A 183 1.92 12.15 -6.55
CA ARG A 183 1.16 13.38 -6.87
C ARG A 183 2.02 14.61 -6.58
N GLY A 184 2.12 15.51 -7.53
CA GLY A 184 2.99 16.68 -7.48
C GLY A 184 4.40 16.45 -8.02
N ALA A 185 4.79 15.22 -8.33
CA ALA A 185 6.10 14.92 -8.93
C ALA A 185 6.14 15.35 -10.41
N ALA A 186 7.27 15.89 -10.83
CA ALA A 186 7.56 16.11 -12.24
C ALA A 186 8.08 14.80 -12.84
N LEU A 187 7.50 14.34 -13.94
CA LEU A 187 7.90 13.11 -14.61
C LEU A 187 9.36 13.16 -15.08
N SER A 188 9.80 14.32 -15.57
CA SER A 188 11.19 14.56 -16.00
C SER A 188 12.23 14.50 -14.87
N ALA A 189 11.80 14.64 -13.61
CA ALA A 189 12.70 14.57 -12.46
C ALA A 189 13.04 13.13 -12.04
N VAL A 190 12.35 12.12 -12.59
CA VAL A 190 12.56 10.72 -12.24
C VAL A 190 13.62 10.12 -13.19
N PRO A 191 14.81 9.76 -12.68
CA PRO A 191 15.87 9.21 -13.52
C PRO A 191 15.43 7.90 -14.20
N GLY A 192 15.71 7.77 -15.50
CA GLY A 192 15.40 6.57 -16.27
C GLY A 192 13.93 6.43 -16.66
N PHE A 193 13.09 7.45 -16.43
CA PHE A 193 11.73 7.44 -16.97
C PHE A 193 11.77 7.62 -18.47
N GLY A 194 11.27 6.64 -19.21
CA GLY A 194 11.18 6.66 -20.67
C GLY A 194 9.88 6.03 -21.15
N VAL A 195 9.28 6.68 -22.12
CA VAL A 195 8.08 6.21 -22.84
C VAL A 195 8.44 6.08 -24.32
N TYR A 196 8.08 4.97 -24.92
CA TYR A 196 8.48 4.60 -26.27
C TYR A 196 7.27 4.41 -27.18
N ASP A 197 7.40 4.79 -28.43
CA ASP A 197 6.39 4.54 -29.44
C ASP A 197 6.38 3.10 -29.97
N GLY A 198 5.53 2.82 -30.98
CA GLY A 198 5.46 1.52 -31.63
C GLY A 198 6.70 1.12 -32.44
N ARG A 199 7.65 2.04 -32.65
CA ARG A 199 8.95 1.81 -33.30
C ARG A 199 10.08 1.69 -32.29
N TYR A 200 9.76 1.73 -30.96
CA TYR A 200 10.71 1.79 -29.85
C TYR A 200 11.59 3.06 -29.86
N GLU A 201 11.11 4.15 -30.45
CA GLU A 201 11.73 5.45 -30.33
C GLU A 201 11.21 6.13 -29.05
N GLU A 202 12.12 6.76 -28.32
CA GLU A 202 11.76 7.47 -27.09
C GLU A 202 10.98 8.77 -27.43
N VAL A 203 9.78 8.91 -26.87
CA VAL A 203 8.87 10.04 -27.13
C VAL A 203 8.53 10.81 -25.84
N THR A 204 9.27 10.61 -24.77
CA THR A 204 9.03 11.19 -23.47
C THR A 204 8.91 12.71 -23.54
N ASP A 205 9.87 13.39 -24.17
CA ASP A 205 9.90 14.86 -24.30
C ASP A 205 8.70 15.39 -25.09
N SER A 206 8.36 14.73 -26.20
CA SER A 206 7.19 15.11 -27.01
C SER A 206 5.90 15.01 -26.23
N LEU A 207 5.74 13.98 -25.39
CA LEU A 207 4.57 13.83 -24.52
C LEU A 207 4.53 14.89 -23.43
N MET A 208 5.70 15.31 -22.92
CA MET A 208 5.78 16.39 -21.94
C MET A 208 5.42 17.74 -22.56
N GLU A 209 5.84 18.02 -23.79
CA GLU A 209 5.43 19.22 -24.54
C GLU A 209 3.91 19.24 -24.77
N VAL A 210 3.32 18.11 -25.15
CA VAL A 210 1.86 17.98 -25.28
C VAL A 210 1.18 18.28 -23.94
N SER A 211 1.69 17.75 -22.83
CA SER A 211 1.14 18.01 -21.49
C SER A 211 1.31 19.47 -21.04
N GLY A 212 2.28 20.21 -21.59
CA GLY A 212 2.48 21.63 -21.36
C GLY A 212 1.45 22.53 -22.07
N SER A 213 0.87 22.07 -23.17
CA SER A 213 -0.16 22.79 -23.92
C SER A 213 -1.59 22.47 -23.50
N LYS A 214 -1.84 21.25 -23.08
CA LYS A 214 -3.13 20.74 -22.60
C LYS A 214 -2.92 19.53 -21.67
N PRO A 215 -3.80 19.33 -20.67
CA PRO A 215 -3.69 18.18 -19.78
C PRO A 215 -3.68 16.86 -20.54
N LEU A 216 -2.84 15.94 -20.11
CA LEU A 216 -2.70 14.60 -20.65
C LEU A 216 -3.27 13.58 -19.65
N VAL A 217 -4.23 12.78 -20.11
CA VAL A 217 -4.69 11.59 -19.38
C VAL A 217 -3.91 10.38 -19.89
N ALA A 218 -2.94 9.96 -19.11
CA ALA A 218 -2.18 8.74 -19.38
C ALA A 218 -2.88 7.56 -18.69
N VAL A 219 -3.50 6.70 -19.49
CA VAL A 219 -4.03 5.42 -19.02
C VAL A 219 -2.86 4.48 -18.83
N VAL A 220 -2.71 3.90 -17.65
CA VAL A 220 -1.64 2.98 -17.31
C VAL A 220 -2.24 1.58 -17.20
N SER A 221 -1.78 0.64 -18.00
CA SER A 221 -2.27 -0.74 -17.96
C SER A 221 -1.12 -1.74 -18.03
N ARG A 222 -1.18 -2.76 -17.17
CA ARG A 222 -0.23 -3.88 -17.13
C ARG A 222 -0.85 -5.19 -17.63
N ARG A 223 -2.09 -5.16 -18.09
CA ARG A 223 -2.82 -6.24 -18.75
C ARG A 223 -3.59 -5.68 -19.94
N GLU A 224 -4.13 -6.56 -20.75
CA GLU A 224 -5.08 -6.15 -21.77
C GLU A 224 -6.33 -5.50 -21.17
N LEU A 225 -6.82 -4.45 -21.83
CA LEU A 225 -8.01 -3.74 -21.40
C LEU A 225 -9.25 -4.60 -21.68
N THR A 226 -10.08 -4.79 -20.67
CA THR A 226 -11.35 -5.49 -20.80
C THR A 226 -12.41 -4.59 -21.45
N ALA A 227 -13.52 -5.18 -21.91
CA ALA A 227 -14.66 -4.42 -22.44
C ALA A 227 -15.25 -3.43 -21.41
N ASP A 228 -15.17 -3.74 -20.11
CA ASP A 228 -15.61 -2.82 -19.04
C ASP A 228 -14.63 -1.65 -18.87
N ASP A 229 -13.34 -1.91 -18.91
CA ASP A 229 -12.30 -0.86 -18.89
C ASP A 229 -12.50 0.11 -20.06
N LEU A 230 -12.67 -0.43 -21.26
CA LEU A 230 -12.89 0.37 -22.47
C LEU A 230 -14.17 1.22 -22.40
N ARG A 231 -15.24 0.67 -21.81
CA ARG A 231 -16.49 1.40 -21.59
C ARG A 231 -16.29 2.59 -20.64
N LYS A 232 -15.58 2.38 -19.53
CA LYS A 232 -15.25 3.44 -18.57
C LYS A 232 -14.36 4.51 -19.18
N LEU A 233 -13.35 4.11 -19.95
CA LEU A 233 -12.45 5.03 -20.65
C LEU A 233 -13.15 5.83 -21.75
N SER A 234 -14.06 5.21 -22.50
CA SER A 234 -14.88 5.93 -23.49
C SER A 234 -15.80 6.96 -22.83
N GLY A 235 -16.39 6.62 -21.68
CA GLY A 235 -17.15 7.56 -20.86
C GLY A 235 -16.30 8.74 -20.39
N LEU A 236 -15.11 8.46 -19.86
CA LEU A 236 -14.15 9.47 -19.42
C LEU A 236 -13.77 10.42 -20.57
N ARG A 237 -13.49 9.86 -21.76
CA ARG A 237 -13.13 10.63 -22.95
C ARG A 237 -14.28 11.49 -23.45
N ALA A 238 -15.51 10.98 -23.41
CA ALA A 238 -16.70 11.74 -23.80
C ALA A 238 -16.97 12.94 -22.86
N GLU A 239 -16.77 12.76 -21.55
CA GLU A 239 -16.93 13.82 -20.56
C GLU A 239 -15.82 14.87 -20.61
N ALA A 240 -14.59 14.46 -20.92
CA ALA A 240 -13.44 15.36 -21.07
C ALA A 240 -13.59 16.36 -22.23
N GLY A 241 -14.45 16.07 -23.19
CA GLY A 241 -14.71 16.93 -24.36
C GLY A 241 -13.65 16.81 -25.45
N ALA A 242 -14.10 16.81 -26.71
CA ALA A 242 -13.20 16.67 -27.87
C ALA A 242 -12.18 17.82 -27.92
N GLY A 243 -10.88 17.48 -27.89
CA GLY A 243 -9.76 18.39 -28.16
C GLY A 243 -9.21 19.20 -27.00
N ARG A 244 -9.80 19.13 -25.80
CA ARG A 244 -9.30 19.86 -24.60
C ARG A 244 -8.31 19.07 -23.76
N ILE A 245 -8.34 17.74 -23.84
CA ILE A 245 -7.50 16.83 -23.08
C ILE A 245 -6.94 15.79 -24.04
N SER A 246 -5.67 15.49 -23.93
CA SER A 246 -5.04 14.39 -24.67
C SER A 246 -5.20 13.08 -23.92
N PHE A 247 -5.39 11.97 -24.63
CA PHE A 247 -5.47 10.63 -24.07
C PHE A 247 -4.44 9.72 -24.72
N CYS A 248 -3.69 9.01 -23.93
CA CYS A 248 -2.78 7.96 -24.38
C CYS A 248 -2.86 6.74 -23.46
N LEU A 249 -2.38 5.60 -23.95
CA LEU A 249 -2.22 4.36 -23.19
C LEU A 249 -0.74 4.07 -23.01
N TRP A 250 -0.29 3.92 -21.76
CA TRP A 250 1.04 3.44 -21.41
C TRP A 250 0.94 2.00 -20.93
N THR A 251 1.62 1.10 -21.63
CA THR A 251 1.47 -0.34 -21.37
C THR A 251 2.77 -1.10 -21.63
N LEU A 252 2.75 -2.41 -21.42
CA LEU A 252 3.88 -3.29 -21.74
C LEU A 252 3.95 -3.58 -23.24
N PRO A 253 5.15 -3.76 -23.80
CA PRO A 253 5.29 -4.26 -25.15
C PRO A 253 4.55 -5.59 -25.35
N GLY A 254 3.82 -5.70 -26.46
CA GLY A 254 3.03 -6.90 -26.79
C GLY A 254 1.59 -6.91 -26.25
N LEU A 255 1.21 -5.97 -25.40
CA LEU A 255 -0.19 -5.79 -25.03
C LEU A 255 -0.89 -4.85 -26.02
N ASN A 256 -2.02 -5.31 -26.57
CA ASN A 256 -2.86 -4.54 -27.49
C ASN A 256 -4.12 -4.05 -26.80
N GLY A 257 -4.71 -2.97 -27.28
CA GLY A 257 -6.01 -2.54 -26.76
C GLY A 257 -6.21 -1.04 -26.62
N GLY A 258 -5.49 -0.24 -27.41
CA GLY A 258 -5.56 1.23 -27.34
C GLY A 258 -6.94 1.86 -27.63
N ALA A 259 -7.90 1.12 -28.19
CA ALA A 259 -9.28 1.57 -28.45
C ALA A 259 -9.38 3.01 -28.97
N GLY A 260 -8.54 3.35 -29.96
CA GLY A 260 -8.50 4.71 -30.55
C GLY A 260 -7.72 5.73 -29.70
N MET A 261 -6.92 5.29 -28.75
CA MET A 261 -5.89 6.08 -28.07
C MET A 261 -4.51 5.79 -28.67
N ASP A 262 -3.62 6.77 -28.63
CA ASP A 262 -2.22 6.55 -28.94
C ASP A 262 -1.58 5.61 -27.90
N VAL A 263 -0.91 4.56 -28.35
CA VAL A 263 -0.33 3.55 -27.47
C VAL A 263 1.18 3.76 -27.39
N PHE A 264 1.66 3.85 -26.18
CA PHE A 264 3.07 3.96 -25.87
C PHE A 264 3.49 2.87 -24.90
N TYR A 265 4.76 2.51 -24.92
CA TYR A 265 5.32 1.39 -24.18
C TYR A 265 6.35 1.88 -23.17
N THR A 266 6.36 1.22 -22.01
CA THR A 266 7.40 1.39 -21.01
C THR A 266 7.63 0.05 -20.30
N ASP A 267 8.65 0.00 -19.45
CA ASP A 267 8.99 -1.24 -18.73
C ASP A 267 8.04 -1.50 -17.55
N GLU A 268 8.03 -2.74 -17.09
CA GLU A 268 7.13 -3.19 -16.02
C GLU A 268 7.42 -2.51 -14.67
N VAL A 269 8.69 -2.21 -14.37
CA VAL A 269 9.09 -1.57 -13.11
C VAL A 269 8.56 -0.14 -13.10
N THR A 270 8.69 0.56 -14.22
CA THR A 270 8.14 1.91 -14.40
C THR A 270 6.61 1.91 -14.26
N LEU A 271 5.88 1.00 -14.93
CA LEU A 271 4.42 0.92 -14.78
C LEU A 271 3.97 0.65 -13.34
N LYS A 272 4.69 -0.21 -12.60
CA LYS A 272 4.44 -0.49 -11.18
C LYS A 272 4.67 0.73 -10.30
N SER A 273 5.63 1.57 -10.64
CA SER A 273 5.93 2.82 -9.91
C SER A 273 5.04 3.99 -10.31
N LEU A 274 4.52 4.01 -11.54
CA LEU A 274 3.55 5.02 -11.98
C LEU A 274 2.22 4.86 -11.24
N LEU A 275 1.69 3.63 -11.14
CA LEU A 275 0.37 3.38 -10.60
C LEU A 275 0.30 2.09 -9.78
N ARG A 276 -0.28 2.16 -8.59
CA ARG A 276 -0.53 1.00 -7.70
C ARG A 276 -1.88 0.33 -8.00
N ALA A 277 -2.16 0.09 -9.28
CA ALA A 277 -3.29 -0.69 -9.76
C ALA A 277 -2.91 -1.40 -11.05
N GLU A 278 -3.66 -2.45 -11.43
CA GLU A 278 -3.45 -3.13 -12.71
C GLU A 278 -3.83 -2.27 -13.90
N VAL A 279 -4.94 -1.54 -13.76
CA VAL A 279 -5.42 -0.57 -14.75
C VAL A 279 -5.91 0.68 -14.04
N GLY A 280 -5.49 1.82 -14.51
CA GLY A 280 -5.94 3.10 -14.01
C GLY A 280 -5.46 4.22 -14.92
N PHE A 281 -5.53 5.44 -14.45
CA PHE A 281 -5.02 6.57 -15.20
C PHE A 281 -4.42 7.62 -14.28
N MET A 282 -3.58 8.42 -14.85
CA MET A 282 -3.01 9.61 -14.22
C MET A 282 -3.24 10.82 -15.10
N VAL A 283 -3.46 11.96 -14.46
CA VAL A 283 -3.58 13.25 -15.11
C VAL A 283 -2.24 13.96 -14.99
N VAL A 284 -1.66 14.30 -16.10
CA VAL A 284 -0.39 15.04 -16.21
C VAL A 284 -0.68 16.41 -16.82
N ASP A 285 -0.23 17.44 -16.14
CA ASP A 285 -0.40 18.82 -16.58
C ASP A 285 0.91 19.57 -16.37
N GLY A 286 1.47 20.11 -17.48
CA GLY A 286 2.78 20.72 -17.46
C GLY A 286 3.91 19.76 -17.04
N GLY A 287 3.82 18.48 -17.40
CA GLY A 287 4.78 17.44 -17.00
C GLY A 287 4.67 17.01 -15.53
N ILE A 288 3.72 17.56 -14.77
CA ILE A 288 3.52 17.27 -13.34
C ILE A 288 2.32 16.33 -13.18
N VAL A 289 2.48 15.27 -12.37
CA VAL A 289 1.40 14.37 -11.99
C VAL A 289 0.42 15.10 -11.07
N ARG A 290 -0.80 15.39 -11.56
CA ARG A 290 -1.83 16.11 -10.79
C ARG A 290 -2.75 15.17 -10.02
N ALA A 291 -3.21 14.10 -10.68
CA ALA A 291 -4.13 13.15 -10.08
C ALA A 291 -3.84 11.73 -10.54
N LYS A 292 -4.23 10.75 -9.73
CA LYS A 292 -4.19 9.32 -10.06
C LYS A 292 -5.50 8.66 -9.66
N ARG A 293 -6.00 7.73 -10.49
CA ARG A 293 -7.23 6.98 -10.23
C ARG A 293 -7.10 5.52 -10.62
N ASN A 294 -7.65 4.67 -9.78
CA ASN A 294 -7.88 3.28 -10.11
C ASN A 294 -9.15 3.17 -10.97
N LEU A 295 -9.03 2.59 -12.16
CA LEU A 295 -10.16 2.49 -13.09
C LEU A 295 -11.27 1.57 -12.57
N SER A 296 -10.96 0.61 -11.70
CA SER A 296 -11.95 -0.33 -11.16
C SER A 296 -13.08 0.35 -10.40
N VAL A 297 -12.76 1.42 -9.65
CA VAL A 297 -13.71 2.18 -8.81
C VAL A 297 -14.09 3.54 -9.40
N PHE A 298 -13.47 3.93 -10.50
CA PHE A 298 -13.75 5.21 -11.14
C PHE A 298 -15.15 5.20 -11.78
N ARG A 299 -15.89 6.30 -11.57
CA ARG A 299 -17.22 6.53 -12.16
C ARG A 299 -17.22 7.86 -12.90
N PRO A 300 -17.21 7.87 -14.24
CA PRO A 300 -17.16 9.07 -15.06
C PRO A 300 -18.25 10.10 -14.71
N ALA A 301 -19.49 9.65 -14.50
CA ALA A 301 -20.67 10.50 -14.26
C ALA A 301 -20.56 11.49 -13.05
N ARG A 302 -19.47 11.45 -12.29
CA ARG A 302 -19.23 12.39 -11.18
C ARG A 302 -18.57 13.70 -11.60
N PHE A 303 -17.96 13.74 -12.78
CA PHE A 303 -17.12 14.84 -13.20
C PHE A 303 -17.75 15.59 -14.38
N GLY A 304 -18.07 16.86 -14.20
CA GLY A 304 -18.62 17.71 -15.26
C GLY A 304 -17.59 18.06 -16.34
N ARG A 305 -18.08 18.38 -17.53
CA ARG A 305 -17.28 18.54 -18.77
C ARG A 305 -16.13 19.56 -18.74
N SER A 306 -16.18 20.55 -17.86
CA SER A 306 -15.22 21.67 -17.89
C SER A 306 -14.24 21.75 -16.73
N VAL A 307 -14.40 20.93 -15.68
CA VAL A 307 -13.69 21.07 -14.40
C VAL A 307 -12.95 19.80 -13.99
N MET A 308 -13.04 18.75 -14.82
CA MET A 308 -12.57 17.39 -14.46
C MET A 308 -11.13 17.35 -13.94
N VAL A 309 -10.19 18.03 -14.57
CA VAL A 309 -8.78 18.04 -14.15
C VAL A 309 -8.60 18.83 -12.87
N GLY A 310 -9.23 20.00 -12.76
CA GLY A 310 -9.18 20.85 -11.57
C GLY A 310 -9.79 20.15 -10.34
N GLU A 311 -11.00 19.61 -10.49
CA GLU A 311 -11.69 18.90 -9.42
C GLU A 311 -10.90 17.67 -8.93
N MET A 312 -10.36 16.86 -9.86
CA MET A 312 -9.52 15.73 -9.50
C MET A 312 -8.25 16.15 -8.76
N THR A 313 -7.63 17.25 -9.18
CA THR A 313 -6.43 17.78 -8.53
C THR A 313 -6.72 18.27 -7.12
N GLU A 314 -7.81 19.02 -6.93
CA GLU A 314 -8.23 19.51 -5.61
C GLU A 314 -8.64 18.35 -4.68
N GLU A 315 -9.37 17.35 -5.21
CA GLU A 315 -9.76 16.17 -4.47
C GLU A 315 -8.53 15.39 -3.99
N ASP A 316 -7.54 15.22 -4.85
CA ASP A 316 -6.30 14.51 -4.53
C ASP A 316 -5.40 15.31 -3.58
N ALA A 317 -5.33 16.61 -3.71
CA ALA A 317 -4.56 17.46 -2.80
C ALA A 317 -5.07 17.37 -1.35
N GLY A 318 -6.39 17.24 -1.17
CA GLY A 318 -7.02 17.08 0.15
C GLY A 318 -7.00 15.65 0.71
N LEU A 319 -6.64 14.65 -0.09
CA LEU A 319 -6.76 13.24 0.27
C LEU A 319 -5.91 12.85 1.49
N PRO A 320 -4.61 13.20 1.60
CA PRO A 320 -3.80 12.83 2.76
C PRO A 320 -4.35 13.41 4.07
N GLY A 321 -4.84 14.65 4.03
CA GLY A 321 -5.43 15.31 5.19
C GLY A 321 -6.72 14.63 5.64
N ARG A 322 -7.65 14.34 4.72
CA ARG A 322 -8.90 13.62 5.00
C ARG A 322 -8.63 12.23 5.56
N TYR A 323 -7.69 11.52 4.97
CA TYR A 323 -7.26 10.21 5.45
C TYR A 323 -6.70 10.30 6.89
N GLY A 324 -5.83 11.28 7.15
CA GLY A 324 -5.29 11.54 8.50
C GLY A 324 -6.39 11.79 9.53
N VAL A 325 -7.41 12.59 9.19
CA VAL A 325 -8.56 12.85 10.08
C VAL A 325 -9.35 11.57 10.36
N CYS A 326 -9.63 10.75 9.34
CA CYS A 326 -10.33 9.46 9.53
C CYS A 326 -9.55 8.51 10.44
N VAL A 327 -8.23 8.48 10.30
CA VAL A 327 -7.33 7.69 11.13
C VAL A 327 -7.38 8.16 12.59
N LEU A 328 -7.21 9.44 12.82
CA LEU A 328 -7.27 10.00 14.17
C LEU A 328 -8.64 9.75 14.84
N ALA A 329 -9.72 9.88 14.08
CA ALA A 329 -11.07 9.55 14.56
C ALA A 329 -11.19 8.06 14.94
N GLY A 330 -10.67 7.15 14.10
CA GLY A 330 -10.65 5.71 14.39
C GLY A 330 -9.86 5.39 15.67
N LEU A 331 -8.69 5.99 15.84
CA LEU A 331 -7.88 5.84 17.04
C LEU A 331 -8.59 6.39 18.28
N ALA A 332 -9.26 7.54 18.17
CA ALA A 332 -10.03 8.13 19.27
C ALA A 332 -11.19 7.21 19.68
N VAL A 333 -11.90 6.62 18.73
CA VAL A 333 -12.96 5.63 19.00
C VAL A 333 -12.39 4.42 19.74
N MET A 334 -11.26 3.87 19.34
CA MET A 334 -10.62 2.74 20.02
C MET A 334 -10.25 3.07 21.46
N VAL A 335 -9.68 4.25 21.71
CA VAL A 335 -9.34 4.71 23.06
C VAL A 335 -10.60 4.87 23.90
N TRP A 336 -11.67 5.45 23.34
CA TRP A 336 -12.95 5.61 24.02
C TRP A 336 -13.59 4.28 24.38
N VAL A 337 -13.64 3.32 23.44
CA VAL A 337 -14.17 1.96 23.69
C VAL A 337 -13.37 1.28 24.79
N ARG A 338 -12.04 1.35 24.72
CA ARG A 338 -11.16 0.77 25.76
C ARG A 338 -11.43 1.37 27.14
N ARG A 339 -11.60 2.68 27.23
CA ARG A 339 -11.92 3.36 28.49
C ARG A 339 -13.24 2.87 29.05
N LYS A 340 -14.29 2.78 28.23
CA LYS A 340 -15.61 2.27 28.63
C LYS A 340 -15.58 0.82 29.10
N GLU A 341 -14.79 -0.06 28.46
CA GLU A 341 -14.62 -1.44 28.93
C GLU A 341 -13.90 -1.52 30.28
N THR A 342 -12.99 -0.61 30.56
CA THR A 342 -12.28 -0.57 31.86
C THR A 342 -13.16 0.02 32.97
N GLU A 343 -14.01 1.00 32.67
CA GLU A 343 -14.95 1.61 33.62
C GLU A 343 -16.12 0.68 33.95
N GLY A 344 -16.70 0.00 32.94
CA GLY A 344 -17.84 -0.90 33.12
C GLY A 344 -17.50 -2.28 33.73
N GLY A 345 -16.22 -2.55 33.95
CA GLY A 345 -15.74 -3.77 34.61
C GLY A 345 -15.41 -3.60 36.09
N ARG A 346 -15.63 -2.43 36.67
CA ARG A 346 -15.58 -2.15 38.10
C ARG A 346 -16.98 -2.24 38.68
#